data_4a28976d1d8c90e9eb3371479d3d00b0
#
_entry.id   4a28976d1d8c90e9eb3371479d3d00b0
#
_cell.length_a   1.000
_cell.length_b   1.000
_cell.length_c   1.000
_cell.angle_alpha   90.00
_cell.angle_beta   90.00
_cell.angle_gamma   90.00
#
_symmetry.space_group_name_H-M   'P 1'
#
loop_
_entity.id
_entity.type
_entity.pdbx_description
1 polymer ?
#
loop_
_entity_poly.entity_id
_entity_poly.type
_entity_poly.pdbx_seq_one_letter_code
_entity_poly.pdbx_strand_id
1 'polypeptide(L)'
;MQNVGETNARYGMVIDLDRCTGCGACAVACAVENNVPPAKPQATDRTGLTWMRVYRADNGKAFPDNRSVFIPIACQHCGHHPPCVAVCPQNAVDVNPETGVVSQIPERCLGCRYCMVACPFHARYFNWFDPAWPQGMEAALNPDVSVRMRGVVEKCNLCHSRWQAARARAAAAGRRGLEPADYVPACVEACPEHAIIFGDLDDRTSAVASLAKGPDTFRLLEELGTEPKVHYRSEQAWVRRLGETGAAGPESEGPRG
;
A
#
# COMPACT_ATOMS: atom_id res chain seq x y z
N MET A 1 -14.06 31.07 -10.02
CA MET A 1 -13.91 31.09 -8.55
C MET A 1 -12.62 30.35 -8.24
N GLN A 2 -11.54 31.06 -7.96
CA GLN A 2 -10.25 30.48 -7.58
C GLN A 2 -10.40 30.02 -6.13
N ASN A 3 -10.28 28.69 -5.90
CA ASN A 3 -10.19 28.12 -4.56
C ASN A 3 -8.86 28.54 -3.94
N VAL A 4 -8.90 29.59 -3.14
CA VAL A 4 -7.77 30.03 -2.32
C VAL A 4 -7.72 29.12 -1.10
N GLY A 5 -6.69 28.26 -1.02
CA GLY A 5 -6.23 27.70 0.25
C GLY A 5 -6.42 26.20 0.52
N GLU A 6 -6.62 25.34 -0.47
CA GLU A 6 -6.46 23.90 -0.25
C GLU A 6 -5.00 23.51 -0.53
N THR A 7 -4.26 23.25 0.52
CA THR A 7 -2.91 22.63 0.41
C THR A 7 -3.12 21.18 -0.03
N ASN A 8 -2.82 20.89 -1.29
CA ASN A 8 -2.85 19.53 -1.81
C ASN A 8 -1.72 18.75 -1.13
N ALA A 9 -2.09 17.79 -0.30
CA ALA A 9 -1.13 16.89 0.31
C ALA A 9 -0.66 15.83 -0.70
N ARG A 10 0.59 15.40 -0.61
CA ARG A 10 1.09 14.24 -1.35
C ARG A 10 1.42 13.12 -0.37
N TYR A 11 0.39 12.38 0.03
CA TYR A 11 0.58 11.32 1.02
C TYR A 11 1.45 10.18 0.50
N GLY A 12 2.38 9.76 1.35
CA GLY A 12 3.29 8.64 1.12
C GLY A 12 3.78 7.99 2.40
N MET A 13 4.65 7.02 2.23
CA MET A 13 5.21 6.24 3.33
C MET A 13 6.72 6.06 3.17
N VAL A 14 7.41 5.95 4.31
CA VAL A 14 8.74 5.34 4.40
C VAL A 14 8.63 4.11 5.28
N ILE A 15 9.09 2.97 4.78
CA ILE A 15 9.11 1.70 5.51
C ILE A 15 10.55 1.36 5.85
N ASP A 16 10.87 1.38 7.14
CA ASP A 16 12.18 1.04 7.67
C ASP A 16 12.31 -0.49 7.78
N LEU A 17 13.08 -1.09 6.85
CA LEU A 17 13.23 -2.54 6.75
C LEU A 17 14.13 -3.11 7.84
N ASP A 18 14.99 -2.28 8.43
CA ASP A 18 15.86 -2.72 9.53
C ASP A 18 15.08 -2.82 10.85
N ARG A 19 13.93 -2.13 10.96
CA ARG A 19 13.01 -2.24 12.10
C ARG A 19 11.90 -3.27 11.87
N CYS A 20 11.62 -3.65 10.63
CA CYS A 20 10.51 -4.55 10.31
C CYS A 20 10.83 -5.99 10.74
N THR A 21 10.06 -6.53 11.68
CA THR A 21 10.20 -7.91 12.19
C THR A 21 9.40 -8.94 11.39
N GLY A 22 8.62 -8.50 10.39
CA GLY A 22 7.78 -9.42 9.58
C GLY A 22 6.57 -9.97 10.31
N CYS A 23 6.14 -9.37 11.42
CA CYS A 23 5.06 -9.87 12.28
C CYS A 23 3.68 -9.95 11.61
N GLY A 24 3.47 -9.27 10.47
CA GLY A 24 2.20 -9.29 9.73
C GLY A 24 1.09 -8.40 10.30
N ALA A 25 1.29 -7.69 11.42
CA ALA A 25 0.27 -6.83 12.04
C ALA A 25 -0.31 -5.80 11.05
N CYS A 26 0.53 -5.21 10.19
CA CYS A 26 0.12 -4.27 9.15
C CYS A 26 -0.85 -4.90 8.12
N ALA A 27 -0.65 -6.17 7.76
CA ALA A 27 -1.52 -6.89 6.82
C ALA A 27 -2.89 -7.21 7.45
N VAL A 28 -2.88 -7.65 8.70
CA VAL A 28 -4.11 -7.93 9.46
C VAL A 28 -4.91 -6.64 9.68
N ALA A 29 -4.26 -5.57 10.15
CA ALA A 29 -4.92 -4.28 10.36
C ALA A 29 -5.51 -3.71 9.06
N CYS A 30 -4.79 -3.84 7.93
CA CYS A 30 -5.30 -3.45 6.63
C CYS A 30 -6.56 -4.24 6.24
N ALA A 31 -6.57 -5.56 6.49
CA ALA A 31 -7.72 -6.41 6.17
C ALA A 31 -8.94 -6.07 7.03
N VAL A 32 -8.75 -5.89 8.33
CA VAL A 32 -9.83 -5.52 9.27
C VAL A 32 -10.40 -4.15 8.94
N GLU A 33 -9.54 -3.15 8.77
CA GLU A 33 -9.96 -1.77 8.48
C GLU A 33 -10.76 -1.66 7.19
N ASN A 34 -10.37 -2.40 6.15
CA ASN A 34 -10.94 -2.25 4.81
C ASN A 34 -11.93 -3.38 4.45
N ASN A 35 -12.43 -4.13 5.41
CA ASN A 35 -13.36 -5.24 5.18
C ASN A 35 -12.86 -6.22 4.11
N VAL A 36 -11.56 -6.52 4.10
CA VAL A 36 -10.98 -7.51 3.20
C VAL A 36 -11.30 -8.90 3.77
N PRO A 37 -12.06 -9.74 3.06
CA PRO A 37 -12.46 -11.05 3.59
C PRO A 37 -11.25 -11.98 3.71
N PRO A 38 -11.29 -12.95 4.64
CA PRO A 38 -10.31 -14.01 4.70
C PRO A 38 -10.21 -14.77 3.38
N ALA A 39 -9.01 -15.22 3.04
CA ALA A 39 -8.81 -16.03 1.84
C ALA A 39 -9.66 -17.29 1.87
N LYS A 40 -10.33 -17.59 0.75
CA LYS A 40 -11.05 -18.85 0.59
C LYS A 40 -10.06 -20.02 0.53
N PRO A 41 -10.45 -21.24 0.97
CA PRO A 41 -9.58 -22.42 0.89
C PRO A 41 -9.05 -22.71 -0.52
N GLN A 42 -9.81 -22.31 -1.56
CA GLN A 42 -9.45 -22.48 -2.96
C GLN A 42 -8.55 -21.34 -3.49
N ALA A 43 -8.34 -20.29 -2.69
CA ALA A 43 -7.52 -19.17 -3.10
C ALA A 43 -6.04 -19.57 -3.17
N THR A 44 -5.37 -19.08 -4.19
CA THR A 44 -3.92 -19.17 -4.36
C THR A 44 -3.29 -17.81 -4.11
N ASP A 45 -1.97 -17.72 -4.14
CA ASP A 45 -1.27 -16.43 -4.06
C ASP A 45 -1.68 -15.44 -5.15
N ARG A 46 -2.18 -15.96 -6.29
CA ARG A 46 -2.66 -15.14 -7.42
C ARG A 46 -4.13 -14.77 -7.31
N THR A 47 -4.94 -15.56 -6.59
CA THR A 47 -6.39 -15.39 -6.48
C THR A 47 -6.84 -14.92 -5.09
N GLY A 48 -5.93 -14.86 -4.12
CA GLY A 48 -6.18 -14.30 -2.81
C GLY A 48 -6.30 -12.78 -2.86
N LEU A 49 -7.30 -12.23 -2.18
CA LEU A 49 -7.45 -10.79 -2.00
C LEU A 49 -6.61 -10.35 -0.80
N THR A 50 -5.53 -9.63 -1.06
CA THR A 50 -4.61 -9.17 0.00
C THR A 50 -4.02 -7.82 -0.39
N TRP A 51 -4.38 -6.76 0.33
CA TRP A 51 -3.93 -5.41 -0.02
C TRP A 51 -2.52 -5.07 0.48
N MET A 52 -2.07 -5.76 1.51
CA MET A 52 -0.73 -5.64 2.08
C MET A 52 -0.12 -7.04 2.21
N ARG A 53 1.04 -7.26 1.62
CA ARG A 53 1.81 -8.51 1.75
C ARG A 53 3.16 -8.22 2.38
N VAL A 54 3.64 -9.15 3.18
CA VAL A 54 4.98 -9.08 3.77
C VAL A 54 5.82 -10.19 3.14
N TYR A 55 6.82 -9.80 2.38
CA TYR A 55 7.75 -10.71 1.74
C TYR A 55 9.01 -10.85 2.59
N ARG A 56 9.62 -12.02 2.54
CA ARG A 56 10.94 -12.24 3.11
C ARG A 56 11.96 -12.28 1.97
N ALA A 57 13.04 -11.55 2.12
CA ALA A 57 14.22 -11.65 1.27
C ALA A 57 15.43 -11.98 2.13
N ASP A 58 16.40 -12.70 1.57
CA ASP A 58 17.66 -12.99 2.23
C ASP A 58 18.84 -12.65 1.33
N ASN A 59 20.03 -12.63 1.92
CA ASN A 59 21.26 -12.25 1.22
C ASN A 59 21.93 -13.41 0.47
N GLY A 60 21.30 -14.58 0.41
CA GLY A 60 21.82 -15.78 -0.27
C GLY A 60 23.04 -16.42 0.38
N LYS A 61 23.46 -15.99 1.57
CA LYS A 61 24.62 -16.54 2.26
C LYS A 61 24.22 -17.67 3.22
N ALA A 62 25.15 -18.61 3.46
CA ALA A 62 24.99 -19.65 4.46
C ALA A 62 25.17 -19.08 5.88
N PHE A 63 24.68 -19.84 6.88
CA PHE A 63 24.96 -19.57 8.30
C PHE A 63 26.49 -19.60 8.55
N PRO A 64 27.06 -18.69 9.34
CA PRO A 64 26.41 -17.65 10.18
C PRO A 64 26.17 -16.30 9.48
N ASP A 65 26.53 -16.16 8.22
CA ASP A 65 26.50 -14.88 7.50
C ASP A 65 25.16 -14.57 6.80
N ASN A 66 24.20 -15.51 6.90
CA ASN A 66 22.88 -15.27 6.35
C ASN A 66 22.16 -14.12 7.07
N ARG A 67 21.49 -13.28 6.30
CA ARG A 67 20.66 -12.17 6.80
C ARG A 67 19.35 -12.19 6.03
N SER A 68 18.27 -11.89 6.73
CA SER A 68 16.94 -11.76 6.12
C SER A 68 16.34 -10.41 6.48
N VAL A 69 15.53 -9.87 5.57
CA VAL A 69 14.67 -8.71 5.81
C VAL A 69 13.24 -9.03 5.42
N PHE A 70 12.31 -8.30 6.01
CA PHE A 70 10.89 -8.40 5.68
C PHE A 70 10.44 -7.12 4.98
N ILE A 71 9.77 -7.28 3.85
CA ILE A 71 9.41 -6.16 2.96
C ILE A 71 7.87 -6.11 2.86
N PRO A 72 7.20 -5.23 3.61
CA PRO A 72 5.78 -4.98 3.43
C PRO A 72 5.53 -4.28 2.10
N ILE A 73 4.74 -4.88 1.23
CA ILE A 73 4.39 -4.32 -0.09
C ILE A 73 2.88 -4.15 -0.18
N ALA A 74 2.48 -2.90 -0.42
CA ALA A 74 1.12 -2.51 -0.79
C ALA A 74 1.15 -1.73 -2.12
N CYS A 75 0.03 -1.13 -2.53
CA CYS A 75 0.02 -0.21 -3.65
C CYS A 75 1.03 0.93 -3.42
N GLN A 76 1.88 1.19 -4.41
CA GLN A 76 2.93 2.20 -4.33
C GLN A 76 2.41 3.63 -4.58
N HIS A 77 1.13 3.78 -4.91
CA HIS A 77 0.49 5.08 -5.21
C HIS A 77 1.33 5.97 -6.13
N CYS A 78 1.75 5.41 -7.27
CA CYS A 78 2.62 6.04 -8.27
C CYS A 78 2.24 7.50 -8.53
N GLY A 79 3.24 8.38 -8.63
CA GLY A 79 3.04 9.83 -8.77
C GLY A 79 2.82 10.24 -10.21
N HIS A 80 3.76 9.91 -11.08
CA HIS A 80 3.74 10.33 -12.49
C HIS A 80 3.11 9.24 -13.36
N HIS A 81 2.02 9.59 -14.07
CA HIS A 81 1.33 8.69 -15.00
C HIS A 81 1.18 7.24 -14.50
N PRO A 82 0.40 7.00 -13.40
CA PRO A 82 0.28 5.65 -12.87
C PRO A 82 -0.18 4.68 -13.96
N PRO A 83 0.56 3.58 -14.25
CA PRO A 83 0.23 2.68 -15.37
C PRO A 83 -1.20 2.12 -15.28
N CYS A 84 -1.67 1.88 -14.05
CA CYS A 84 -3.01 1.37 -13.82
C CYS A 84 -4.12 2.40 -14.13
N VAL A 85 -3.85 3.69 -14.08
CA VAL A 85 -4.76 4.75 -14.51
C VAL A 85 -4.79 4.80 -16.04
N ALA A 86 -3.61 4.80 -16.66
CA ALA A 86 -3.48 4.92 -18.11
C ALA A 86 -4.18 3.80 -18.90
N VAL A 87 -4.20 2.57 -18.36
CA VAL A 87 -4.80 1.41 -19.04
C VAL A 87 -6.27 1.17 -18.71
N CYS A 88 -6.87 1.95 -17.81
CA CYS A 88 -8.25 1.69 -17.37
C CYS A 88 -9.27 2.21 -18.39
N PRO A 89 -10.01 1.34 -19.14
CA PRO A 89 -10.92 1.79 -20.18
C PRO A 89 -12.18 2.47 -19.65
N GLN A 90 -12.47 2.32 -18.34
CA GLN A 90 -13.67 2.85 -17.70
C GLN A 90 -13.39 3.98 -16.71
N ASN A 91 -12.16 4.49 -16.67
CA ASN A 91 -11.77 5.48 -15.67
C ASN A 91 -12.17 5.06 -14.23
N ALA A 92 -12.10 3.74 -13.95
CA ALA A 92 -12.37 3.18 -12.64
C ALA A 92 -11.15 3.29 -11.71
N VAL A 93 -10.02 3.76 -12.23
CA VAL A 93 -8.81 4.08 -11.46
C VAL A 93 -8.51 5.55 -11.68
N ASP A 94 -8.34 6.29 -10.60
CA ASP A 94 -8.13 7.73 -10.64
C ASP A 94 -7.10 8.17 -9.61
N VAL A 95 -6.55 9.37 -9.77
CA VAL A 95 -5.67 10.01 -8.79
C VAL A 95 -6.46 11.12 -8.12
N ASN A 96 -6.60 11.02 -6.80
CA ASN A 96 -7.23 12.09 -6.03
C ASN A 96 -6.32 13.33 -6.04
N PRO A 97 -6.76 14.47 -6.58
CA PRO A 97 -5.92 15.66 -6.71
C PRO A 97 -5.56 16.30 -5.35
N GLU A 98 -6.37 16.10 -4.31
CA GLU A 98 -6.13 16.66 -2.98
C GLU A 98 -5.08 15.88 -2.18
N THR A 99 -4.91 14.60 -2.49
CA THR A 99 -4.08 13.69 -1.67
C THR A 99 -2.98 12.99 -2.46
N GLY A 100 -3.04 13.06 -3.79
CA GLY A 100 -2.19 12.27 -4.67
C GLY A 100 -2.43 10.76 -4.59
N VAL A 101 -3.44 10.30 -3.86
CA VAL A 101 -3.73 8.87 -3.68
C VAL A 101 -4.34 8.31 -4.96
N VAL A 102 -3.75 7.24 -5.48
CA VAL A 102 -4.36 6.48 -6.58
C VAL A 102 -5.51 5.68 -6.01
N SER A 103 -6.72 5.91 -6.48
CA SER A 103 -7.96 5.30 -6.00
C SER A 103 -8.51 4.26 -6.98
N GLN A 104 -9.33 3.37 -6.48
CA GLN A 104 -10.14 2.44 -7.26
C GLN A 104 -11.61 2.76 -6.99
N ILE A 105 -12.40 2.91 -8.04
CA ILE A 105 -13.84 3.15 -7.99
C ILE A 105 -14.54 1.86 -8.39
N PRO A 106 -14.99 1.04 -7.42
CA PRO A 106 -15.53 -0.29 -7.69
C PRO A 106 -16.73 -0.27 -8.66
N GLU A 107 -17.60 0.70 -8.52
CA GLU A 107 -18.84 0.84 -9.31
C GLU A 107 -18.58 1.08 -10.82
N ARG A 108 -17.39 1.58 -11.16
CA ARG A 108 -16.95 1.77 -12.55
C ARG A 108 -16.15 0.60 -13.08
N CYS A 109 -15.74 -0.33 -12.22
CA CYS A 109 -14.83 -1.41 -12.60
C CYS A 109 -15.60 -2.53 -13.33
N LEU A 110 -15.27 -2.76 -14.60
CA LEU A 110 -15.84 -3.88 -15.36
C LEU A 110 -15.03 -5.18 -15.24
N GLY A 111 -14.00 -5.21 -14.42
CA GLY A 111 -13.25 -6.43 -14.14
C GLY A 111 -12.29 -6.91 -15.24
N CYS A 112 -11.90 -6.07 -16.19
CA CYS A 112 -11.00 -6.45 -17.30
C CYS A 112 -9.58 -6.81 -16.87
N ARG A 113 -9.14 -6.44 -15.68
CA ARG A 113 -7.84 -6.74 -15.06
C ARG A 113 -6.62 -6.15 -15.76
N TYR A 114 -6.76 -5.28 -16.77
CA TYR A 114 -5.62 -4.62 -17.41
C TYR A 114 -4.72 -3.89 -16.42
N CYS A 115 -5.31 -3.25 -15.41
CA CYS A 115 -4.55 -2.58 -14.37
C CYS A 115 -3.72 -3.53 -13.47
N MET A 116 -4.06 -4.82 -13.41
CA MET A 116 -3.25 -5.83 -12.71
C MET A 116 -2.01 -6.18 -13.53
N VAL A 117 -2.17 -6.34 -14.84
CA VAL A 117 -1.06 -6.63 -15.76
C VAL A 117 -0.12 -5.43 -15.87
N ALA A 118 -0.67 -4.22 -15.90
CA ALA A 118 0.12 -2.99 -16.01
C ALA A 118 0.86 -2.60 -14.71
N CYS A 119 0.50 -3.18 -13.56
CA CYS A 119 1.12 -2.83 -12.29
C CYS A 119 2.45 -3.59 -12.11
N PRO A 120 3.61 -2.94 -12.15
CA PRO A 120 4.89 -3.62 -12.01
C PRO A 120 5.12 -4.17 -10.58
N PHE A 121 4.39 -3.64 -9.61
CA PHE A 121 4.47 -4.04 -8.19
C PHE A 121 3.52 -5.19 -7.84
N HIS A 122 2.69 -5.67 -8.77
CA HIS A 122 1.64 -6.67 -8.55
C HIS A 122 0.72 -6.37 -7.34
N ALA A 123 0.53 -5.09 -7.04
CA ALA A 123 -0.22 -4.62 -5.88
C ALA A 123 -1.69 -4.30 -6.19
N ARG A 124 -2.28 -5.06 -7.10
CA ARG A 124 -3.69 -4.99 -7.48
C ARG A 124 -4.26 -6.39 -7.51
N TYR A 125 -5.43 -6.56 -6.90
CA TYR A 125 -6.03 -7.87 -6.65
C TYR A 125 -7.43 -7.91 -7.22
N PHE A 126 -7.77 -8.97 -7.96
CA PHE A 126 -9.11 -9.18 -8.46
C PHE A 126 -9.91 -10.02 -7.46
N ASN A 127 -11.12 -9.59 -7.17
CA ASN A 127 -11.98 -10.34 -6.27
C ASN A 127 -12.70 -11.46 -7.04
N TRP A 128 -12.13 -12.64 -7.00
CA TRP A 128 -12.61 -13.83 -7.70
C TRP A 128 -13.82 -14.46 -7.05
N PHE A 129 -14.01 -14.26 -5.76
CA PHE A 129 -15.00 -14.95 -4.95
C PHE A 129 -15.97 -13.94 -4.31
N ASP A 130 -17.18 -14.39 -4.04
CA ASP A 130 -18.08 -13.61 -3.21
C ASP A 130 -17.47 -13.45 -1.81
N PRO A 131 -17.40 -12.23 -1.28
CA PRO A 131 -16.83 -11.98 0.03
C PRO A 131 -17.66 -12.73 1.09
N ALA A 132 -16.97 -13.39 2.00
CA ALA A 132 -17.61 -14.06 3.12
C ALA A 132 -16.68 -14.05 4.32
N TRP A 133 -17.27 -13.91 5.48
CA TRP A 133 -16.59 -13.93 6.77
C TRP A 133 -17.06 -15.14 7.59
N PRO A 134 -16.26 -15.64 8.53
CA PRO A 134 -16.72 -16.61 9.53
C PRO A 134 -17.95 -16.08 10.26
N GLN A 135 -18.83 -17.01 10.66
CA GLN A 135 -20.05 -16.67 11.36
C GLN A 135 -19.79 -15.76 12.57
N GLY A 136 -20.52 -14.67 12.65
CA GLY A 136 -20.41 -13.67 13.73
C GLY A 136 -19.39 -12.56 13.47
N MET A 137 -18.48 -12.73 12.52
CA MET A 137 -17.53 -11.66 12.16
C MET A 137 -18.16 -10.53 11.36
N GLU A 138 -19.31 -10.77 10.74
CA GLU A 138 -20.05 -9.74 10.01
C GLU A 138 -20.44 -8.54 10.89
N ALA A 139 -20.66 -8.79 12.19
CA ALA A 139 -20.96 -7.74 13.16
C ALA A 139 -19.76 -6.84 13.50
N ALA A 140 -18.53 -7.30 13.19
CA ALA A 140 -17.28 -6.57 13.44
C ALA A 140 -16.76 -5.84 12.19
N LEU A 141 -17.49 -5.86 11.08
CA LEU A 141 -17.10 -5.14 9.87
C LEU A 141 -17.12 -3.63 10.10
N ASN A 142 -16.15 -2.95 9.50
CA ASN A 142 -16.07 -1.50 9.55
C ASN A 142 -17.25 -0.89 8.78
N PRO A 143 -18.18 -0.17 9.44
CA PRO A 143 -19.37 0.40 8.80
C PRO A 143 -19.03 1.54 7.82
N ASP A 144 -17.88 2.17 7.97
CA ASP A 144 -17.42 3.28 7.12
C ASP A 144 -16.80 2.82 5.81
N VAL A 145 -16.71 1.51 5.60
CA VAL A 145 -16.10 0.91 4.41
C VAL A 145 -17.14 0.07 3.66
N SER A 146 -17.28 0.32 2.37
CA SER A 146 -18.20 -0.45 1.51
C SER A 146 -17.88 -1.96 1.54
N VAL A 147 -18.92 -2.76 1.38
CA VAL A 147 -18.76 -4.22 1.24
C VAL A 147 -17.95 -4.53 -0.01
N ARG A 148 -17.04 -5.50 0.10
CA ARG A 148 -16.26 -5.95 -1.06
C ARG A 148 -17.15 -6.60 -2.10
N MET A 149 -16.85 -6.35 -3.37
CA MET A 149 -17.64 -6.85 -4.50
C MET A 149 -16.85 -7.88 -5.29
N ARG A 150 -17.48 -9.01 -5.63
CA ARG A 150 -16.91 -9.94 -6.60
C ARG A 150 -16.83 -9.29 -7.99
N GLY A 151 -15.80 -9.64 -8.77
CA GLY A 151 -15.66 -9.20 -10.16
C GLY A 151 -14.98 -7.85 -10.35
N VAL A 152 -14.52 -7.20 -9.27
CA VAL A 152 -13.79 -5.93 -9.32
C VAL A 152 -12.33 -6.10 -8.92
N VAL A 153 -11.50 -5.16 -9.36
CA VAL A 153 -10.09 -5.07 -8.90
C VAL A 153 -10.02 -4.16 -7.70
N GLU A 154 -9.28 -4.56 -6.70
CA GLU A 154 -9.07 -3.83 -5.47
C GLU A 154 -7.57 -3.64 -5.16
N LYS A 155 -7.26 -2.71 -4.27
CA LYS A 155 -5.91 -2.41 -3.80
C LYS A 155 -5.94 -1.51 -2.58
N CYS A 156 -4.80 -1.34 -1.92
CA CYS A 156 -4.64 -0.32 -0.89
C CYS A 156 -5.08 1.06 -1.40
N ASN A 157 -5.89 1.76 -0.61
CA ASN A 157 -6.37 3.12 -0.86
C ASN A 157 -5.91 4.10 0.23
N LEU A 158 -4.87 3.75 1.00
CA LEU A 158 -4.38 4.48 2.16
C LEU A 158 -5.48 4.74 3.20
N CYS A 159 -6.39 3.78 3.42
CA CYS A 159 -7.52 3.91 4.35
C CYS A 159 -8.35 5.18 4.09
N HIS A 160 -8.84 5.33 2.85
CA HIS A 160 -9.57 6.53 2.39
C HIS A 160 -10.75 6.91 3.30
N SER A 161 -11.45 5.93 3.88
CA SER A 161 -12.52 6.15 4.86
C SER A 161 -12.03 6.93 6.09
N ARG A 162 -10.85 6.60 6.61
CA ARG A 162 -10.23 7.34 7.72
C ARG A 162 -9.93 8.79 7.35
N TRP A 163 -9.43 9.02 6.13
CA TRP A 163 -9.17 10.36 5.62
C TRP A 163 -10.47 11.18 5.51
N GLN A 164 -11.54 10.59 4.96
CA GLN A 164 -12.84 11.24 4.88
C GLN A 164 -13.40 11.60 6.27
N ALA A 165 -13.32 10.66 7.21
CA ALA A 165 -13.75 10.87 8.59
C ALA A 165 -12.93 11.98 9.28
N ALA A 166 -11.61 12.02 9.06
CA ALA A 166 -10.74 13.07 9.57
C ALA A 166 -11.12 14.45 8.99
N ARG A 167 -11.37 14.54 7.69
CA ARG A 167 -11.85 15.79 7.06
C ARG A 167 -13.18 16.25 7.64
N ALA A 168 -14.11 15.33 7.82
CA ALA A 168 -15.42 15.66 8.42
C ALA A 168 -15.26 16.20 9.85
N ARG A 169 -14.41 15.57 10.68
CA ARG A 169 -14.10 16.06 12.03
C ARG A 169 -13.42 17.43 12.02
N ALA A 170 -12.44 17.63 11.14
CA ALA A 170 -11.76 18.91 11.01
C ALA A 170 -12.73 20.04 10.60
N ALA A 171 -13.59 19.77 9.61
CA ALA A 171 -14.61 20.72 9.16
C ALA A 171 -15.63 21.05 10.28
N ALA A 172 -16.08 20.04 11.04
CA ALA A 172 -16.96 20.25 12.19
C ALA A 172 -16.30 21.11 13.30
N ALA A 173 -14.97 21.03 13.42
CA ALA A 173 -14.17 21.87 14.32
C ALA A 173 -13.80 23.23 13.72
N GLY A 174 -14.32 23.60 12.54
CA GLY A 174 -14.03 24.87 11.86
C GLY A 174 -12.63 24.94 11.23
N ARG A 175 -11.91 23.82 11.13
CA ARG A 175 -10.59 23.77 10.48
C ARG A 175 -10.71 23.51 8.98
N ARG A 176 -9.85 24.11 8.17
CA ARG A 176 -9.82 23.96 6.71
C ARG A 176 -8.87 22.85 6.23
N GLY A 177 -7.98 22.36 7.09
CA GLY A 177 -6.97 21.36 6.76
C GLY A 177 -6.86 20.29 7.83
N LEU A 178 -6.12 19.21 7.51
CA LEU A 178 -5.78 18.15 8.45
C LEU A 178 -4.41 18.42 9.07
N GLU A 179 -4.32 18.19 10.38
CA GLU A 179 -3.03 18.08 11.06
C GLU A 179 -2.48 16.64 10.88
N PRO A 180 -1.16 16.44 11.01
CA PRO A 180 -0.55 15.12 10.80
C PRO A 180 -1.17 14.00 11.64
N ALA A 181 -1.63 14.29 12.85
CA ALA A 181 -2.26 13.32 13.74
C ALA A 181 -3.74 13.02 13.42
N ASP A 182 -4.40 13.85 12.60
CA ASP A 182 -5.82 13.66 12.28
C ASP A 182 -6.09 12.41 11.45
N TYR A 183 -5.09 12.00 10.64
CA TYR A 183 -5.25 10.91 9.71
C TYR A 183 -4.00 10.01 9.66
N VAL A 184 -4.18 8.76 10.08
CA VAL A 184 -3.15 7.72 10.09
C VAL A 184 -3.75 6.43 9.51
N PRO A 185 -3.13 5.80 8.49
CA PRO A 185 -3.56 4.49 7.99
C PRO A 185 -3.43 3.38 9.03
N ALA A 186 -4.34 2.40 9.00
CA ALA A 186 -4.39 1.31 9.98
C ALA A 186 -3.10 0.50 10.08
N CYS A 187 -2.40 0.29 8.96
CA CYS A 187 -1.13 -0.43 8.94
C CYS A 187 0.00 0.31 9.66
N VAL A 188 -0.05 1.65 9.68
CA VAL A 188 0.91 2.50 10.40
C VAL A 188 0.66 2.41 11.89
N GLU A 189 -0.61 2.61 12.28
CA GLU A 189 -1.05 2.56 13.67
C GLU A 189 -0.77 1.20 14.34
N ALA A 190 -0.99 0.11 13.59
CA ALA A 190 -0.82 -1.25 14.10
C ALA A 190 0.63 -1.76 14.11
N CYS A 191 1.60 -1.00 13.60
CA CYS A 191 2.98 -1.47 13.53
C CYS A 191 3.67 -1.36 14.90
N PRO A 192 3.97 -2.48 15.60
CA PRO A 192 4.53 -2.43 16.95
C PRO A 192 5.95 -1.85 16.98
N GLU A 193 6.70 -2.02 15.89
CA GLU A 193 8.06 -1.51 15.75
C GLU A 193 8.12 -0.09 15.17
N HIS A 194 6.95 0.52 14.88
CA HIS A 194 6.89 1.81 14.20
C HIS A 194 7.79 1.88 12.95
N ALA A 195 7.85 0.76 12.23
CA ALA A 195 8.65 0.63 11.01
C ALA A 195 8.02 1.36 9.82
N ILE A 196 6.72 1.68 9.86
CA ILE A 196 6.00 2.37 8.79
C ILE A 196 5.74 3.81 9.22
N ILE A 197 6.35 4.75 8.54
CA ILE A 197 6.20 6.19 8.74
C ILE A 197 5.33 6.74 7.61
N PHE A 198 4.28 7.49 7.95
CA PHE A 198 3.33 8.03 6.99
C PHE A 198 3.20 9.55 7.16
N GLY A 199 2.89 10.24 6.07
CA GLY A 199 2.60 11.67 6.09
C GLY A 199 2.62 12.29 4.70
N ASP A 200 2.66 13.63 4.68
CA ASP A 200 2.78 14.40 3.45
C ASP A 200 4.25 14.51 3.02
N LEU A 201 4.55 14.02 1.82
CA LEU A 201 5.89 14.08 1.23
C LEU A 201 6.29 15.50 0.78
N ASP A 202 5.34 16.40 0.62
CA ASP A 202 5.60 17.78 0.21
C ASP A 202 5.72 18.73 1.42
N ASP A 203 5.30 18.31 2.60
CA ASP A 203 5.54 19.03 3.84
C ASP A 203 6.98 18.81 4.30
N ARG A 204 7.82 19.83 4.13
CA ARG A 204 9.24 19.81 4.49
C ARG A 204 9.50 19.60 5.98
N THR A 205 8.51 19.85 6.82
CA THR A 205 8.60 19.67 8.27
C THR A 205 8.23 18.27 8.73
N SER A 206 7.62 17.46 7.83
CA SER A 206 7.20 16.12 8.15
C SER A 206 8.39 15.13 8.23
N ALA A 207 8.29 14.19 9.16
CA ALA A 207 9.28 13.13 9.30
C ALA A 207 9.40 12.27 8.01
N VAL A 208 8.26 11.99 7.35
CA VAL A 208 8.25 11.18 6.12
C VAL A 208 8.98 11.87 4.98
N ALA A 209 8.82 13.19 4.80
CA ALA A 209 9.50 13.95 3.75
C ALA A 209 11.01 14.04 3.97
N SER A 210 11.44 14.13 5.23
CA SER A 210 12.87 14.09 5.60
C SER A 210 13.46 12.72 5.32
N LEU A 211 12.82 11.64 5.80
CA LEU A 211 13.29 10.27 5.63
C LEU A 211 13.30 9.84 4.16
N ALA A 212 12.31 10.24 3.37
CA ALA A 212 12.22 9.91 1.94
C ALA A 212 13.40 10.42 1.11
N LYS A 213 14.13 11.44 1.61
CA LYS A 213 15.33 12.01 0.98
C LYS A 213 16.63 11.48 1.58
N GLY A 214 16.55 10.58 2.55
CA GLY A 214 17.72 10.03 3.23
C GLY A 214 18.59 9.18 2.29
N PRO A 215 19.90 9.10 2.53
CA PRO A 215 20.83 8.34 1.69
C PRO A 215 20.61 6.83 1.71
N ASP A 216 19.95 6.33 2.77
CA ASP A 216 19.61 4.92 2.95
C ASP A 216 18.21 4.56 2.46
N THR A 217 17.54 5.53 1.80
CA THR A 217 16.16 5.37 1.29
C THR A 217 16.18 5.13 -0.20
N PHE A 218 15.33 4.22 -0.67
CA PHE A 218 15.19 3.84 -2.07
C PHE A 218 13.73 3.56 -2.40
N ARG A 219 13.39 3.48 -3.67
CA ARG A 219 12.08 3.05 -4.17
C ARG A 219 12.22 1.76 -4.95
N LEU A 220 11.19 0.93 -4.92
CA LEU A 220 11.17 -0.29 -5.74
C LEU A 220 10.99 0.07 -7.22
N LEU A 221 11.75 -0.61 -8.10
CA LEU A 221 11.66 -0.48 -9.56
C LEU A 221 11.68 0.99 -10.02
N GLU A 222 12.60 1.77 -9.45
CA GLU A 222 12.70 3.22 -9.72
C GLU A 222 13.00 3.52 -11.18
N GLU A 223 13.72 2.61 -11.86
CA GLU A 223 14.05 2.66 -13.28
C GLU A 223 12.83 2.68 -14.20
N LEU A 224 11.66 2.22 -13.73
CA LEU A 224 10.43 2.27 -14.53
C LEU A 224 9.77 3.66 -14.56
N GLY A 225 10.29 4.63 -13.80
CA GLY A 225 9.82 6.02 -13.83
C GLY A 225 8.38 6.23 -13.34
N THR A 226 7.82 5.29 -12.58
CA THR A 226 6.43 5.41 -12.08
C THR A 226 6.29 6.30 -10.86
N GLU A 227 7.40 6.75 -10.30
CA GLU A 227 7.48 7.60 -9.10
C GLU A 227 6.66 7.07 -7.90
N PRO A 228 7.04 5.90 -7.35
CA PRO A 228 6.42 5.39 -6.14
C PRO A 228 6.41 6.40 -4.99
N LYS A 229 5.30 6.49 -4.26
CA LYS A 229 5.19 7.29 -3.02
C LYS A 229 5.40 6.45 -1.76
N VAL A 230 5.68 5.16 -1.91
CA VAL A 230 6.17 4.30 -0.85
C VAL A 230 7.68 4.15 -1.03
N HIS A 231 8.40 4.59 -0.04
CA HIS A 231 9.86 4.50 0.02
C HIS A 231 10.24 3.41 1.01
N TYR A 232 11.38 2.82 0.81
CA TYR A 232 11.96 1.81 1.70
C TYR A 232 13.29 2.31 2.20
N ARG A 233 13.59 2.07 3.48
CA ARG A 233 14.85 2.46 4.10
C ARG A 233 15.56 1.23 4.65
N SER A 234 16.88 1.14 4.43
CA SER A 234 17.75 0.18 5.09
C SER A 234 19.21 0.66 5.06
N GLU A 235 19.93 0.49 6.17
CA GLU A 235 21.36 0.73 6.26
C GLU A 235 22.16 -0.34 5.50
N GLN A 236 21.54 -1.51 5.25
CA GLN A 236 22.16 -2.65 4.59
C GLN A 236 22.22 -2.47 3.06
N ALA A 237 23.39 -2.33 2.48
CA ALA A 237 23.59 -2.08 1.06
C ALA A 237 22.99 -3.19 0.15
N TRP A 238 22.99 -4.46 0.58
CA TRP A 238 22.41 -5.54 -0.20
C TRP A 238 20.87 -5.43 -0.30
N VAL A 239 20.23 -4.88 0.73
CA VAL A 239 18.77 -4.63 0.74
C VAL A 239 18.41 -3.53 -0.27
N ARG A 240 19.18 -2.44 -0.30
CA ARG A 240 18.94 -1.35 -1.27
C ARG A 240 19.06 -1.84 -2.72
N ARG A 241 20.03 -2.72 -2.99
CA ARG A 241 20.15 -3.35 -4.33
C ARG A 241 18.95 -4.17 -4.77
N LEU A 242 18.15 -4.71 -3.83
CA LEU A 242 16.89 -5.39 -4.20
C LEU A 242 15.88 -4.43 -4.85
N GLY A 243 15.93 -3.15 -4.49
CA GLY A 243 15.09 -2.11 -5.11
C GLY A 243 15.56 -1.70 -6.50
N GLU A 244 16.88 -1.75 -6.76
CA GLU A 244 17.49 -1.27 -8.01
C GLU A 244 17.34 -2.27 -9.17
N THR A 245 17.37 -3.56 -8.88
CA THR A 245 17.51 -4.58 -9.93
C THR A 245 16.22 -5.30 -10.31
N GLY A 246 15.12 -5.04 -9.60
CA GLY A 246 13.96 -5.93 -9.73
C GLY A 246 14.36 -7.40 -9.51
N ALA A 247 15.47 -7.62 -8.81
CA ALA A 247 16.15 -8.88 -8.74
C ALA A 247 15.19 -9.94 -8.20
N ALA A 248 14.80 -10.84 -9.10
CA ALA A 248 14.53 -12.20 -8.70
C ALA A 248 15.72 -12.62 -7.82
N GLY A 249 15.46 -12.85 -6.53
CA GLY A 249 16.41 -13.51 -5.68
C GLY A 249 16.86 -14.81 -6.40
N PRO A 250 18.02 -15.38 -6.07
CA PRO A 250 18.47 -16.59 -6.71
C PRO A 250 17.30 -17.57 -6.74
N GLU A 251 16.93 -18.01 -7.94
CA GLU A 251 15.86 -18.98 -8.14
C GLU A 251 16.13 -20.12 -7.15
N SER A 252 15.26 -20.27 -6.17
CA SER A 252 15.25 -21.48 -5.37
C SER A 252 14.93 -22.60 -6.36
N GLU A 253 15.93 -23.30 -6.85
CA GLU A 253 15.74 -24.57 -7.53
C GLU A 253 14.96 -25.45 -6.56
N GLY A 254 13.65 -25.48 -6.73
CA GLY A 254 12.80 -26.45 -6.09
C GLY A 254 13.27 -27.85 -6.54
N PRO A 255 13.21 -28.86 -5.67
CA PRO A 255 13.62 -30.21 -6.04
C PRO A 255 12.81 -30.63 -7.26
N ARG A 256 13.54 -30.93 -8.34
CA ARG A 256 13.00 -31.64 -9.50
C ARG A 256 12.67 -33.05 -9.03
N GLY A 257 11.44 -33.34 -8.76
CA GLY A 257 10.86 -34.62 -8.48
C GLY A 257 9.69 -34.90 -9.41
#